data_3efdb4a833b39aafb91fa082a15a12d2
#
_entry.id   3efdb4a833b39aafb91fa082a15a12d2
#
_cell.length_a   1.000
_cell.length_b   1.000
_cell.length_c   1.000
_cell.angle_alpha   90.00
_cell.angle_beta   90.00
_cell.angle_gamma   90.00
#
_symmetry.space_group_name_H-M   'P 1'
#
loop_
_entity.id
_entity.type
_entity.pdbx_description
1 polymer ?
#
loop_
_entity_poly.entity_id
_entity_poly.type
_entity_poly.pdbx_seq_one_letter_code
_entity_poly.pdbx_strand_id
1 'polypeptide(L)'
;MRSRFLIFVLSALAFCCCSEVDIPSDRQELVIEGWIEDGRFPVVIVTTSLPVSTEYQDWTVLEENLVRWAKVSVSDGEREVVLTGKLDWDYFPPYVYTTSRMTGEAGKTYKLKVEYGGRVETAETTVPERVPLEYVKVVELEGGYGIVAGLKDNPHTKDYFRFFTMIEGIDSTYVPSFMGLVDDSVLTADEVNEVSVFGAFVANFGSEQRAPTFFFEEDVVRFRLSNMDEASFNYWEDYDDVSSLSMNPFFPVNKKIRSNVSSGMGCWAGYGSSYYTVSIADSLALGRVWPAVD
;
A
#
# COMPACT_ATOMS: atom_id res chain seq x y z
N MET A 1 -3.82 -9.56 -65.66
CA MET A 1 -4.12 -8.23 -65.05
C MET A 1 -5.10 -8.29 -63.90
N ARG A 2 -6.13 -9.14 -63.89
CA ARG A 2 -7.14 -9.24 -62.81
C ARG A 2 -6.57 -9.76 -61.45
N SER A 3 -5.59 -10.61 -61.44
CA SER A 3 -5.00 -11.19 -60.21
C SER A 3 -4.14 -10.18 -59.42
N ARG A 4 -3.42 -9.29 -60.10
CA ARG A 4 -2.58 -8.26 -59.43
C ARG A 4 -3.41 -7.14 -58.79
N PHE A 5 -4.61 -6.87 -59.31
CA PHE A 5 -5.54 -5.88 -58.76
C PHE A 5 -6.18 -6.40 -57.46
N LEU A 6 -6.45 -7.71 -57.40
CA LEU A 6 -7.02 -8.35 -56.18
C LEU A 6 -6.06 -8.32 -54.98
N ILE A 7 -4.75 -8.53 -55.23
CA ILE A 7 -3.72 -8.48 -54.20
C ILE A 7 -3.53 -7.07 -53.66
N PHE A 8 -3.66 -6.05 -54.52
CA PHE A 8 -3.55 -4.65 -54.09
C PHE A 8 -4.75 -4.17 -53.23
N VAL A 9 -5.95 -4.67 -53.51
CA VAL A 9 -7.17 -4.37 -52.74
C VAL A 9 -7.12 -5.10 -51.35
N LEU A 10 -6.60 -6.32 -51.31
CA LEU A 10 -6.45 -7.07 -50.07
C LEU A 10 -5.37 -6.46 -49.17
N SER A 11 -4.31 -5.88 -49.73
CA SER A 11 -3.25 -5.21 -48.98
C SER A 11 -3.71 -3.83 -48.40
N ALA A 12 -4.64 -3.14 -49.06
CA ALA A 12 -5.19 -1.87 -48.59
C ALA A 12 -6.18 -2.03 -47.40
N LEU A 13 -6.79 -3.23 -47.26
CA LEU A 13 -7.71 -3.53 -46.16
C LEU A 13 -6.99 -3.90 -44.84
N ALA A 14 -5.68 -4.20 -44.90
CA ALA A 14 -4.90 -4.57 -43.70
C ALA A 14 -4.39 -3.36 -42.90
N PHE A 15 -4.54 -2.12 -43.40
CA PHE A 15 -4.04 -0.90 -42.73
C PHE A 15 -5.11 -0.10 -41.94
N CYS A 16 -6.33 -0.60 -41.83
CA CYS A 16 -7.41 0.11 -41.14
C CYS A 16 -7.79 -0.53 -39.79
N CYS A 17 -6.83 -1.05 -39.01
CA CYS A 17 -7.14 -1.55 -37.68
C CYS A 17 -6.10 -1.09 -36.64
N CYS A 18 -5.79 0.21 -36.64
CA CYS A 18 -5.34 0.90 -35.44
C CYS A 18 -6.42 1.93 -35.13
N SER A 19 -7.53 1.51 -34.53
CA SER A 19 -8.33 2.43 -33.76
C SER A 19 -7.50 2.72 -32.50
N GLU A 20 -6.88 3.89 -32.44
CA GLU A 20 -6.55 4.49 -31.15
C GLU A 20 -7.83 4.44 -30.33
N VAL A 21 -7.80 3.69 -29.26
CA VAL A 21 -8.86 3.78 -28.25
C VAL A 21 -8.67 5.15 -27.64
N ASP A 22 -9.42 6.12 -28.16
CA ASP A 22 -9.52 7.45 -27.59
C ASP A 22 -10.19 7.25 -26.20
N ILE A 23 -9.37 7.03 -25.18
CA ILE A 23 -9.84 7.05 -23.80
C ILE A 23 -10.14 8.53 -23.55
N PRO A 24 -11.42 8.90 -23.35
CA PRO A 24 -11.75 10.29 -23.17
C PRO A 24 -10.95 10.83 -21.99
N SER A 25 -10.05 11.77 -22.24
CA SER A 25 -9.24 12.48 -21.23
C SER A 25 -10.10 13.26 -20.21
N ASP A 26 -11.40 13.25 -20.39
CA ASP A 26 -12.37 14.02 -19.61
C ASP A 26 -12.93 13.28 -18.37
N ARG A 27 -12.41 12.08 -18.07
CA ARG A 27 -12.81 11.33 -16.87
C ARG A 27 -11.60 10.81 -16.08
N GLN A 28 -10.75 11.71 -15.65
CA GLN A 28 -9.80 11.34 -14.61
C GLN A 28 -10.59 10.96 -13.35
N GLU A 29 -10.41 9.74 -12.90
CA GLU A 29 -10.99 9.26 -11.64
C GLU A 29 -10.17 9.77 -10.46
N LEU A 30 -10.80 9.98 -9.31
CA LEU A 30 -10.08 10.27 -8.08
C LEU A 30 -9.48 8.97 -7.54
N VAL A 31 -8.21 9.04 -7.18
CA VAL A 31 -7.52 7.98 -6.46
C VAL A 31 -7.31 8.45 -5.03
N ILE A 32 -7.84 7.71 -4.08
CA ILE A 32 -7.79 8.07 -2.67
C ILE A 32 -7.03 6.98 -1.93
N GLU A 33 -5.89 7.34 -1.39
CA GLU A 33 -5.13 6.51 -0.46
C GLU A 33 -5.18 7.16 0.91
N GLY A 34 -5.71 6.45 1.89
CA GLY A 34 -5.81 7.02 3.22
C GLY A 34 -5.92 5.95 4.29
N TRP A 35 -5.53 6.33 5.49
CA TRP A 35 -5.65 5.45 6.65
C TRP A 35 -5.89 6.23 7.92
N ILE A 36 -6.46 5.55 8.88
CA ILE A 36 -6.55 5.98 10.28
C ILE A 36 -6.10 4.81 11.15
N GLU A 37 -5.31 5.11 12.17
CA GLU A 37 -4.67 4.10 12.99
C GLU A 37 -4.93 4.38 14.46
N ASP A 38 -5.02 3.31 15.25
CA ASP A 38 -5.21 3.42 16.71
C ASP A 38 -4.15 4.32 17.34
N GLY A 39 -4.60 5.37 18.03
CA GLY A 39 -3.77 6.38 18.67
C GLY A 39 -3.10 7.39 17.73
N ARG A 40 -3.32 7.34 16.40
CA ARG A 40 -2.67 8.21 15.41
C ARG A 40 -3.67 9.06 14.63
N PHE A 41 -3.17 10.15 14.04
CA PHE A 41 -3.96 11.04 13.20
C PHE A 41 -4.26 10.40 11.84
N PRO A 42 -5.43 10.68 11.24
CA PRO A 42 -5.73 10.24 9.89
C PRO A 42 -4.81 10.91 8.87
N VAL A 43 -4.43 10.16 7.85
CA VAL A 43 -3.67 10.63 6.70
C VAL A 43 -4.43 10.25 5.43
N VAL A 44 -4.62 11.20 4.51
CA VAL A 44 -5.29 10.97 3.24
C VAL A 44 -4.50 11.66 2.12
N ILE A 45 -4.19 10.91 1.09
CA ILE A 45 -3.58 11.37 -0.15
C ILE A 45 -4.66 11.31 -1.23
N VAL A 46 -4.81 12.36 -2.00
CA VAL A 46 -5.78 12.43 -3.09
C VAL A 46 -5.05 12.80 -4.37
N THR A 47 -5.19 11.96 -5.38
CA THR A 47 -4.65 12.19 -6.71
C THR A 47 -5.73 11.96 -7.77
N THR A 48 -5.42 12.27 -9.01
CA THR A 48 -6.22 11.84 -10.16
C THR A 48 -5.54 10.67 -10.86
N SER A 49 -6.33 9.80 -11.50
CA SER A 49 -5.78 8.68 -12.26
C SER A 49 -4.93 9.18 -13.42
N LEU A 50 -3.81 8.49 -13.67
CA LEU A 50 -2.92 8.77 -14.78
C LEU A 50 -3.34 7.97 -16.01
N PRO A 51 -3.25 8.54 -17.23
CA PRO A 51 -3.39 7.77 -18.47
C PRO A 51 -2.32 6.67 -18.58
N VAL A 52 -2.69 5.50 -19.07
CA VAL A 52 -1.77 4.35 -19.24
C VAL A 52 -0.58 4.65 -20.17
N SER A 53 -0.68 5.67 -21.00
CA SER A 53 0.38 6.11 -21.94
C SER A 53 1.42 7.04 -21.32
N THR A 54 1.30 7.36 -20.03
CA THR A 54 2.20 8.31 -19.37
C THR A 54 3.50 7.61 -18.97
N GLU A 55 4.65 8.13 -19.44
CA GLU A 55 5.96 7.70 -18.94
C GLU A 55 6.16 8.24 -17.53
N TYR A 56 6.16 7.35 -16.55
CA TYR A 56 6.17 7.66 -15.10
C TYR A 56 7.50 8.18 -14.55
N GLN A 57 8.45 8.58 -15.39
CA GLN A 57 9.78 9.01 -14.94
C GLN A 57 9.89 10.51 -14.59
N ASP A 58 8.82 11.28 -14.78
CA ASP A 58 8.85 12.72 -14.54
C ASP A 58 8.03 13.09 -13.29
N TRP A 59 8.71 13.66 -12.30
CA TRP A 59 8.10 14.22 -11.10
C TRP A 59 6.99 15.24 -11.39
N THR A 60 7.14 16.02 -12.48
CA THR A 60 6.17 17.03 -12.90
C THR A 60 4.80 16.42 -13.18
N VAL A 61 4.76 15.23 -13.78
CA VAL A 61 3.51 14.50 -14.07
C VAL A 61 2.79 14.11 -12.78
N LEU A 62 3.52 13.65 -11.78
CA LEU A 62 2.94 13.31 -10.48
C LEU A 62 2.42 14.54 -9.76
N GLU A 63 3.16 15.67 -9.83
CA GLU A 63 2.76 16.93 -9.22
C GLU A 63 1.48 17.50 -9.83
N GLU A 64 1.29 17.39 -11.14
CA GLU A 64 0.08 17.84 -11.85
C GLU A 64 -1.17 17.04 -11.45
N ASN A 65 -1.00 15.80 -11.04
CA ASN A 65 -2.09 14.92 -10.62
C ASN A 65 -2.40 14.98 -9.10
N LEU A 66 -1.65 15.77 -8.35
CA LEU A 66 -1.95 16.01 -6.93
C LEU A 66 -3.19 16.89 -6.78
N VAL A 67 -4.18 16.38 -6.04
CA VAL A 67 -5.37 17.15 -5.69
C VAL A 67 -5.11 17.93 -4.41
N ARG A 68 -4.79 19.22 -4.52
CA ARG A 68 -4.41 20.08 -3.38
C ARG A 68 -5.57 20.86 -2.76
N TRP A 69 -6.73 20.87 -3.42
CA TRP A 69 -7.87 21.72 -3.06
C TRP A 69 -9.16 20.92 -2.84
N ALA A 70 -9.04 19.67 -2.43
CA ALA A 70 -10.21 18.91 -2.01
C ALA A 70 -10.65 19.34 -0.60
N LYS A 71 -11.94 19.26 -0.35
CA LYS A 71 -12.44 19.23 1.01
C LYS A 71 -12.49 17.78 1.47
N VAL A 72 -11.60 17.44 2.39
CA VAL A 72 -11.49 16.10 2.95
C VAL A 72 -11.98 16.15 4.39
N SER A 73 -12.90 15.27 4.76
CA SER A 73 -13.39 15.15 6.12
C SER A 73 -13.46 13.69 6.57
N VAL A 74 -13.29 13.49 7.89
CA VAL A 74 -13.41 12.19 8.55
C VAL A 74 -14.41 12.32 9.69
N SER A 75 -15.31 11.33 9.82
CA SER A 75 -16.31 11.24 10.87
C SER A 75 -16.19 9.93 11.62
N ASP A 76 -16.29 9.98 12.96
CA ASP A 76 -16.41 8.81 13.85
C ASP A 76 -17.88 8.47 14.21
N GLY A 77 -18.84 9.10 13.51
CA GLY A 77 -20.27 8.94 13.76
C GLY A 77 -20.83 9.95 14.77
N GLU A 78 -20.02 10.50 15.65
CA GLU A 78 -20.41 11.52 16.64
C GLU A 78 -20.04 12.93 16.16
N ARG A 79 -18.88 13.06 15.53
CA ARG A 79 -18.35 14.33 15.02
C ARG A 79 -17.71 14.13 13.65
N GLU A 80 -17.72 15.20 12.87
CA GLU A 80 -16.99 15.29 11.59
C GLU A 80 -15.89 16.34 11.70
N VAL A 81 -14.69 16.00 11.26
CA VAL A 81 -13.52 16.89 11.26
C VAL A 81 -13.01 17.05 9.85
N VAL A 82 -12.85 18.30 9.41
CA VAL A 82 -12.20 18.62 8.13
C VAL A 82 -10.69 18.56 8.31
N LEU A 83 -10.05 17.85 7.40
CA LEU A 83 -8.60 17.68 7.33
C LEU A 83 -7.96 18.89 6.64
N THR A 84 -6.73 19.21 7.03
CA THR A 84 -5.95 20.29 6.42
C THR A 84 -4.91 19.67 5.47
N GLY A 85 -4.87 20.17 4.24
CA GLY A 85 -3.83 19.82 3.28
C GLY A 85 -2.48 20.47 3.64
N LYS A 86 -1.40 19.71 3.61
CA LYS A 86 -0.03 20.18 3.82
C LYS A 86 0.98 19.42 2.97
N LEU A 87 2.13 20.06 2.70
CA LEU A 87 3.30 19.36 2.20
C LEU A 87 3.95 18.59 3.36
N ASP A 88 4.27 17.33 3.09
CA ASP A 88 4.94 16.46 4.05
C ASP A 88 5.80 15.46 3.29
N TRP A 89 7.12 15.64 3.39
CA TRP A 89 8.10 14.87 2.62
C TRP A 89 8.33 13.44 3.16
N ASP A 90 7.70 13.10 4.27
CA ASP A 90 7.71 11.73 4.79
C ASP A 90 6.74 10.83 4.00
N TYR A 91 5.96 11.40 3.07
CA TYR A 91 5.00 10.67 2.23
C TYR A 91 5.31 10.83 0.75
N PHE A 92 4.83 9.90 -0.04
CA PHE A 92 4.88 9.97 -1.50
C PHE A 92 3.50 9.66 -2.10
N PRO A 93 2.94 10.58 -2.90
CA PRO A 93 3.43 11.94 -3.16
C PRO A 93 3.34 12.84 -1.90
N PRO A 94 4.18 13.89 -1.80
CA PRO A 94 4.38 14.64 -0.56
C PRO A 94 3.30 15.70 -0.31
N TYR A 95 2.04 15.38 -0.53
CA TYR A 95 0.93 16.25 -0.15
C TYR A 95 -0.16 15.41 0.49
N VAL A 96 -0.41 15.67 1.75
CA VAL A 96 -1.33 14.89 2.57
C VAL A 96 -2.39 15.79 3.21
N TYR A 97 -3.57 15.23 3.42
CA TYR A 97 -4.62 15.81 4.26
C TYR A 97 -4.59 15.10 5.61
N THR A 98 -4.51 15.87 6.69
CA THR A 98 -4.44 15.34 8.06
C THR A 98 -5.05 16.34 9.07
N THR A 99 -5.22 15.91 10.31
CA THR A 99 -5.72 16.75 11.40
C THR A 99 -5.20 16.25 12.74
N SER A 100 -4.94 17.15 13.69
CA SER A 100 -4.65 16.80 15.07
C SER A 100 -5.90 16.76 15.98
N ARG A 101 -7.09 16.91 15.39
CA ARG A 101 -8.35 17.00 16.16
C ARG A 101 -9.06 15.64 16.29
N MET A 102 -8.58 14.62 15.62
CA MET A 102 -9.12 13.27 15.63
C MET A 102 -7.97 12.27 15.58
N THR A 103 -8.05 11.25 16.39
CA THR A 103 -7.18 10.05 16.35
C THR A 103 -8.04 8.83 16.13
N GLY A 104 -7.48 7.79 15.53
CA GLY A 104 -8.12 6.49 15.50
C GLY A 104 -8.25 5.89 16.89
N GLU A 105 -9.27 5.10 17.09
CA GLU A 105 -9.51 4.30 18.30
C GLU A 105 -9.94 2.90 17.87
N ALA A 106 -9.33 1.88 18.45
CA ALA A 106 -9.69 0.49 18.19
C ALA A 106 -11.19 0.24 18.44
N GLY A 107 -11.81 -0.55 17.57
CA GLY A 107 -13.25 -0.85 17.60
C GLY A 107 -14.14 0.22 16.98
N LYS A 108 -13.63 1.40 16.63
CA LYS A 108 -14.44 2.47 16.02
C LYS A 108 -14.41 2.43 14.50
N THR A 109 -15.54 2.81 13.92
CA THR A 109 -15.72 2.95 12.46
C THR A 109 -15.56 4.41 12.06
N TYR A 110 -14.81 4.66 11.01
CA TYR A 110 -14.51 5.98 10.47
C TYR A 110 -14.97 6.11 9.03
N LYS A 111 -15.72 7.17 8.74
CA LYS A 111 -16.19 7.52 7.40
C LYS A 111 -15.34 8.65 6.83
N LEU A 112 -14.75 8.40 5.69
CA LEU A 112 -14.05 9.39 4.89
C LEU A 112 -15.02 10.00 3.88
N LYS A 113 -14.91 11.32 3.66
CA LYS A 113 -15.58 12.03 2.58
C LYS A 113 -14.59 12.97 1.91
N VAL A 114 -14.50 12.87 0.58
CA VAL A 114 -13.67 13.72 -0.28
C VAL A 114 -14.56 14.44 -1.28
N GLU A 115 -14.54 15.77 -1.27
CA GLU A 115 -15.30 16.63 -2.17
C GLU A 115 -14.32 17.39 -3.09
N TYR A 116 -14.35 17.14 -4.40
CA TYR A 116 -13.48 17.79 -5.37
C TYR A 116 -14.11 17.83 -6.76
N GLY A 117 -14.04 18.99 -7.43
CA GLY A 117 -14.52 19.15 -8.80
C GLY A 117 -15.99 18.79 -9.03
N GLY A 118 -16.85 19.01 -8.02
CA GLY A 118 -18.27 18.64 -8.05
C GLY A 118 -18.54 17.16 -7.81
N ARG A 119 -17.51 16.34 -7.53
CA ARG A 119 -17.61 14.93 -7.15
C ARG A 119 -17.58 14.80 -5.64
N VAL A 120 -18.20 13.76 -5.14
CA VAL A 120 -18.17 13.37 -3.73
C VAL A 120 -17.87 11.88 -3.65
N GLU A 121 -16.72 11.56 -3.07
CA GLU A 121 -16.35 10.19 -2.79
C GLU A 121 -16.43 9.91 -1.30
N THR A 122 -16.86 8.70 -0.96
CA THR A 122 -16.97 8.24 0.43
C THR A 122 -16.36 6.87 0.58
N ALA A 123 -15.82 6.61 1.76
CA ALA A 123 -15.32 5.30 2.15
C ALA A 123 -15.55 5.10 3.65
N GLU A 124 -15.58 3.85 4.08
CA GLU A 124 -15.74 3.49 5.49
C GLU A 124 -14.74 2.39 5.85
N THR A 125 -14.19 2.46 7.05
CA THR A 125 -13.32 1.45 7.63
C THR A 125 -13.52 1.37 9.13
N THR A 126 -13.20 0.22 9.72
CA THR A 126 -13.18 0.05 11.18
C THR A 126 -11.74 -0.23 11.60
N VAL A 127 -11.26 0.49 12.60
CA VAL A 127 -9.93 0.26 13.18
C VAL A 127 -9.99 -0.99 14.05
N PRO A 128 -9.31 -2.09 13.71
CA PRO A 128 -9.31 -3.28 14.55
C PRO A 128 -8.38 -3.11 15.75
N GLU A 129 -8.48 -4.02 16.71
CA GLU A 129 -7.52 -4.12 17.82
C GLU A 129 -6.12 -4.44 17.29
N ARG A 130 -5.11 -3.90 17.97
CA ARG A 130 -3.72 -4.24 17.68
C ARG A 130 -3.40 -5.65 18.18
N VAL A 131 -2.61 -6.38 17.42
CA VAL A 131 -2.10 -7.69 17.81
C VAL A 131 -0.58 -7.56 18.00
N PRO A 132 -0.07 -7.76 19.24
CA PRO A 132 1.37 -7.74 19.47
C PRO A 132 2.02 -9.05 19.00
N LEU A 133 3.30 -8.97 18.67
CA LEU A 133 4.12 -10.15 18.40
C LEU A 133 4.60 -10.76 19.72
N GLU A 134 4.67 -12.09 19.78
CA GLU A 134 5.21 -12.83 20.92
C GLU A 134 6.74 -12.68 21.00
N TYR A 135 7.39 -12.65 19.83
CA TYR A 135 8.83 -12.43 19.70
C TYR A 135 9.23 -11.97 18.30
N VAL A 136 10.46 -11.48 18.21
CA VAL A 136 11.12 -11.15 16.95
C VAL A 136 12.53 -11.70 17.00
N LYS A 137 12.99 -12.35 15.93
CA LYS A 137 14.35 -12.87 15.78
C LYS A 137 14.92 -12.56 14.42
N VAL A 138 16.24 -12.38 14.34
CA VAL A 138 16.98 -12.25 13.08
C VAL A 138 17.50 -13.62 12.67
N VAL A 139 17.38 -13.94 11.38
CA VAL A 139 17.86 -15.18 10.78
C VAL A 139 18.78 -14.87 9.62
N GLU A 140 19.86 -15.65 9.49
CA GLU A 140 20.76 -15.57 8.34
C GLU A 140 20.13 -16.31 7.15
N LEU A 141 20.19 -15.68 5.98
CA LEU A 141 19.67 -16.20 4.71
C LEU A 141 20.80 -16.13 3.66
N GLU A 142 20.65 -16.87 2.56
CA GLU A 142 21.56 -16.76 1.43
C GLU A 142 21.39 -15.38 0.77
N GLY A 143 22.35 -14.49 1.01
CA GLY A 143 22.37 -13.13 0.44
C GLY A 143 22.07 -12.00 1.45
N GLY A 144 21.85 -12.30 2.72
CA GLY A 144 21.61 -11.30 3.77
C GLY A 144 20.90 -11.85 4.98
N TYR A 145 20.06 -11.03 5.59
CA TYR A 145 19.33 -11.37 6.80
C TYR A 145 17.82 -11.19 6.60
N GLY A 146 17.05 -12.01 7.30
CA GLY A 146 15.60 -11.87 7.43
C GLY A 146 15.20 -11.65 8.88
N ILE A 147 14.01 -11.12 9.10
CA ILE A 147 13.38 -11.01 10.40
C ILE A 147 12.26 -12.05 10.43
N VAL A 148 12.17 -12.80 11.52
CA VAL A 148 11.07 -13.72 11.79
C VAL A 148 10.30 -13.21 12.99
N ALA A 149 8.99 -13.03 12.78
CA ALA A 149 8.04 -12.57 13.77
C ALA A 149 7.20 -13.75 14.29
N GLY A 150 7.10 -13.90 15.59
CA GLY A 150 6.19 -14.84 16.23
C GLY A 150 4.81 -14.21 16.40
N LEU A 151 3.85 -14.61 15.57
CA LEU A 151 2.47 -14.15 15.59
C LEU A 151 1.56 -15.21 16.19
N LYS A 152 0.81 -14.83 17.24
CA LYS A 152 -0.19 -15.71 17.83
C LYS A 152 -1.58 -15.35 17.30
N ASP A 153 -2.23 -16.35 16.73
CA ASP A 153 -3.60 -16.21 16.25
C ASP A 153 -4.61 -16.27 17.39
N ASN A 154 -5.69 -15.47 17.28
CA ASN A 154 -6.84 -15.54 18.16
C ASN A 154 -8.00 -16.23 17.44
N PRO A 155 -8.34 -17.48 17.79
CA PRO A 155 -9.36 -18.24 17.06
C PRO A 155 -10.80 -17.68 17.19
N HIS A 156 -11.00 -16.62 17.98
CA HIS A 156 -12.29 -16.00 18.19
C HIS A 156 -12.53 -14.74 17.32
N THR A 157 -11.50 -14.27 16.66
CA THR A 157 -11.56 -13.12 15.73
C THR A 157 -11.12 -13.55 14.35
N LYS A 158 -11.59 -12.85 13.32
CA LYS A 158 -11.05 -12.96 11.97
C LYS A 158 -10.17 -11.75 11.76
N ASP A 159 -8.87 -12.00 11.64
CA ASP A 159 -7.86 -10.98 11.56
C ASP A 159 -7.13 -11.03 10.21
N TYR A 160 -6.76 -9.86 9.72
CA TYR A 160 -6.01 -9.70 8.48
C TYR A 160 -4.79 -8.81 8.75
N PHE A 161 -3.62 -9.31 8.43
CA PHE A 161 -2.38 -8.64 8.80
C PHE A 161 -1.56 -8.20 7.60
N ARG A 162 -0.85 -7.08 7.76
CA ARG A 162 0.20 -6.67 6.85
C ARG A 162 1.40 -6.15 7.61
N PHE A 163 2.55 -6.63 7.20
CA PHE A 163 3.83 -6.08 7.63
C PHE A 163 4.23 -4.91 6.72
N PHE A 164 4.74 -3.86 7.34
CA PHE A 164 5.39 -2.75 6.68
C PHE A 164 6.78 -2.59 7.29
N THR A 165 7.77 -2.24 6.48
CA THR A 165 9.16 -2.05 6.91
C THR A 165 9.66 -0.67 6.53
N MET A 166 10.65 -0.18 7.26
CA MET A 166 11.37 1.05 7.01
C MET A 166 12.81 0.87 7.47
N ILE A 167 13.78 0.99 6.58
CA ILE A 167 15.19 0.91 6.90
C ILE A 167 15.69 2.32 7.22
N GLU A 168 16.23 2.55 8.41
CA GLU A 168 16.71 3.87 8.83
C GLU A 168 17.81 4.39 7.90
N GLY A 169 17.69 5.65 7.49
CA GLY A 169 18.62 6.30 6.59
C GLY A 169 18.46 5.94 5.11
N ILE A 170 17.55 5.02 4.77
CA ILE A 170 17.21 4.63 3.38
C ILE A 170 15.78 5.01 3.05
N ASP A 171 14.83 4.56 3.86
CA ASP A 171 13.41 4.81 3.64
C ASP A 171 12.95 6.04 4.43
N SER A 172 12.15 6.89 3.79
CA SER A 172 11.53 8.05 4.44
C SER A 172 10.24 7.69 5.17
N THR A 173 9.60 6.58 4.78
CA THR A 173 8.33 6.11 5.34
C THR A 173 8.26 4.59 5.36
N TYR A 174 7.25 4.07 6.04
CA TYR A 174 6.94 2.64 6.02
C TYR A 174 6.44 2.21 4.64
N VAL A 175 7.06 1.18 4.09
CA VAL A 175 6.70 0.57 2.80
C VAL A 175 6.18 -0.86 3.03
N PRO A 176 5.26 -1.36 2.19
CA PRO A 176 4.78 -2.72 2.30
C PRO A 176 5.91 -3.74 2.21
N SER A 177 6.00 -4.64 3.20
CA SER A 177 6.95 -5.76 3.18
C SER A 177 6.62 -6.74 2.06
N PHE A 178 7.63 -7.27 1.40
CA PHE A 178 7.47 -8.34 0.43
C PHE A 178 6.87 -9.59 1.10
N MET A 179 5.83 -10.16 0.51
CA MET A 179 5.06 -11.28 1.07
C MET A 179 4.56 -11.04 2.52
N GLY A 180 4.40 -9.77 2.90
CA GLY A 180 4.01 -9.38 4.25
C GLY A 180 2.51 -9.35 4.52
N LEU A 181 1.67 -9.81 3.57
CA LEU A 181 0.22 -9.90 3.74
C LEU A 181 -0.16 -11.30 4.27
N VAL A 182 -0.91 -11.36 5.35
CA VAL A 182 -1.27 -12.60 6.03
C VAL A 182 -2.76 -12.61 6.39
N ASP A 183 -3.46 -13.62 5.89
CA ASP A 183 -4.82 -13.98 6.34
C ASP A 183 -4.68 -14.98 7.50
N ASP A 184 -5.37 -14.76 8.61
CA ASP A 184 -5.29 -15.65 9.77
C ASP A 184 -5.72 -17.09 9.48
N SER A 185 -6.48 -17.33 8.41
CA SER A 185 -6.88 -18.68 8.00
C SER A 185 -5.70 -19.60 7.65
N VAL A 186 -4.52 -19.04 7.38
CA VAL A 186 -3.29 -19.83 7.13
C VAL A 186 -2.49 -20.07 8.41
N LEU A 187 -2.88 -19.47 9.53
CA LEU A 187 -2.22 -19.62 10.82
C LEU A 187 -2.80 -20.80 11.59
N THR A 188 -1.97 -21.42 12.42
CA THR A 188 -2.43 -22.44 13.36
C THR A 188 -2.98 -21.75 14.60
N ALA A 189 -4.26 -21.96 14.86
CA ALA A 189 -4.96 -21.35 15.98
C ALA A 189 -4.34 -21.75 17.35
N ASP A 190 -4.32 -20.82 18.29
CA ASP A 190 -3.75 -20.93 19.62
C ASP A 190 -2.23 -21.20 19.69
N GLU A 191 -1.55 -21.29 18.54
CA GLU A 191 -0.11 -21.47 18.45
C GLU A 191 0.60 -20.19 18.04
N VAL A 192 1.90 -20.10 18.31
CA VAL A 192 2.74 -19.02 17.80
C VAL A 192 3.26 -19.43 16.43
N ASN A 193 2.80 -18.72 15.41
CA ASN A 193 3.18 -18.94 14.02
C ASN A 193 4.39 -18.06 13.66
N GLU A 194 5.37 -18.64 12.99
CA GLU A 194 6.54 -17.90 12.49
C GLU A 194 6.25 -17.29 11.12
N VAL A 195 6.25 -15.96 11.05
CA VAL A 195 6.07 -15.21 9.80
C VAL A 195 7.36 -14.49 9.47
N SER A 196 7.82 -14.67 8.22
CA SER A 196 9.02 -13.97 7.72
C SER A 196 8.67 -12.53 7.34
N VAL A 197 9.48 -11.59 7.80
CA VAL A 197 9.37 -10.17 7.47
C VAL A 197 10.57 -9.79 6.59
N PHE A 198 10.30 -9.37 5.38
CA PHE A 198 11.29 -8.95 4.39
C PHE A 198 11.22 -7.43 4.17
N GLY A 199 12.24 -6.87 3.53
CA GLY A 199 12.20 -5.53 3.00
C GLY A 199 11.17 -5.37 1.86
N ALA A 200 11.02 -4.17 1.33
CA ALA A 200 10.14 -3.90 0.21
C ALA A 200 10.59 -4.62 -1.06
N PHE A 201 9.62 -5.04 -1.88
CA PHE A 201 9.91 -5.67 -3.18
C PHE A 201 10.31 -4.63 -4.25
N VAL A 202 9.84 -3.42 -4.14
CA VAL A 202 10.13 -2.36 -5.12
C VAL A 202 11.43 -1.67 -4.73
N ALA A 203 12.45 -1.77 -5.60
CA ALA A 203 13.65 -0.96 -5.46
C ALA A 203 13.26 0.51 -5.39
N ASN A 204 13.68 1.20 -4.34
CA ASN A 204 13.48 2.63 -4.22
C ASN A 204 13.97 3.32 -5.49
N PHE A 205 13.16 4.18 -6.07
CA PHE A 205 13.53 5.00 -7.22
C PHE A 205 14.81 5.79 -6.86
N GLY A 206 15.97 5.31 -7.34
CA GLY A 206 17.24 6.02 -7.21
C GLY A 206 18.36 5.33 -6.43
N SER A 207 18.18 4.21 -5.77
CA SER A 207 19.27 3.45 -5.15
C SER A 207 19.72 2.31 -6.06
N GLU A 208 20.91 2.46 -6.65
CA GLU A 208 21.57 1.36 -7.33
C GLU A 208 21.90 0.25 -6.32
N GLN A 209 21.50 -1.00 -6.62
CA GLN A 209 22.13 -2.23 -6.15
C GLN A 209 21.71 -2.85 -4.80
N ARG A 210 20.52 -2.63 -4.28
CA ARG A 210 20.04 -3.44 -3.16
C ARG A 210 19.01 -4.47 -3.64
N ALA A 211 19.24 -5.76 -3.38
CA ALA A 211 18.17 -6.75 -3.49
C ALA A 211 17.12 -6.41 -2.40
N PRO A 212 15.91 -5.98 -2.76
CA PRO A 212 15.03 -5.27 -1.85
C PRO A 212 14.41 -6.14 -0.75
N THR A 213 14.64 -7.45 -0.78
CA THR A 213 13.99 -8.41 0.10
C THR A 213 14.77 -8.78 1.34
N PHE A 214 16.10 -8.55 1.36
CA PHE A 214 16.97 -8.89 2.49
C PHE A 214 17.44 -7.65 3.24
N PHE A 215 17.74 -7.83 4.52
CA PHE A 215 18.42 -6.85 5.33
C PHE A 215 19.92 -7.14 5.38
N PHE A 216 20.73 -6.14 5.74
CA PHE A 216 22.17 -6.26 5.89
C PHE A 216 22.58 -6.00 7.35
N GLU A 217 23.79 -6.39 7.73
CA GLU A 217 24.25 -6.30 9.11
C GLU A 217 24.19 -4.88 9.67
N GLU A 218 24.47 -3.86 8.83
CA GLU A 218 24.41 -2.46 9.20
C GLU A 218 23.02 -1.86 9.36
N ASP A 219 21.96 -2.60 8.99
CA ASP A 219 20.60 -2.07 9.00
C ASP A 219 20.00 -1.98 10.41
N VAL A 220 19.33 -0.86 10.63
CA VAL A 220 18.33 -0.70 11.68
C VAL A 220 16.96 -0.69 11.00
N VAL A 221 16.22 -1.75 11.23
CA VAL A 221 14.91 -1.97 10.61
C VAL A 221 13.81 -1.60 11.58
N ARG A 222 12.99 -0.63 11.22
CA ARG A 222 11.70 -0.41 11.85
C ARG A 222 10.65 -1.16 11.06
N PHE A 223 9.81 -1.88 11.73
CA PHE A 223 8.66 -2.50 11.07
C PHE A 223 7.42 -2.42 11.95
N ARG A 224 6.27 -2.53 11.31
CA ARG A 224 5.00 -2.59 12.00
C ARG A 224 4.18 -3.77 11.49
N LEU A 225 3.48 -4.41 12.40
CA LEU A 225 2.39 -5.33 12.11
C LEU A 225 1.08 -4.55 12.22
N SER A 226 0.34 -4.44 11.13
CA SER A 226 -0.97 -3.79 11.10
C SER A 226 -2.06 -4.82 10.90
N ASN A 227 -2.96 -4.93 11.88
CA ASN A 227 -4.25 -5.59 11.71
C ASN A 227 -5.19 -4.66 10.97
N MET A 228 -6.05 -5.17 10.07
CA MET A 228 -6.95 -4.39 9.23
C MET A 228 -8.27 -5.11 8.97
N ASP A 229 -9.25 -4.38 8.42
CA ASP A 229 -10.50 -4.97 7.97
C ASP A 229 -10.36 -5.72 6.63
N GLU A 230 -11.33 -6.56 6.31
CA GLU A 230 -11.35 -7.37 5.09
C GLU A 230 -11.28 -6.53 3.82
N ALA A 231 -11.91 -5.36 3.79
CA ALA A 231 -11.89 -4.49 2.61
C ALA A 231 -10.48 -3.95 2.32
N SER A 232 -9.75 -3.57 3.36
CA SER A 232 -8.36 -3.15 3.28
C SER A 232 -7.43 -4.31 2.89
N PHE A 233 -7.66 -5.50 3.44
CA PHE A 233 -6.92 -6.71 3.06
C PHE A 233 -7.11 -7.03 1.57
N ASN A 234 -8.34 -7.02 1.10
CA ASN A 234 -8.68 -7.28 -0.30
C ASN A 234 -8.03 -6.28 -1.27
N TYR A 235 -7.93 -5.01 -0.86
CA TYR A 235 -7.19 -3.99 -1.62
C TYR A 235 -5.70 -4.34 -1.72
N TRP A 236 -5.07 -4.68 -0.60
CA TRP A 236 -3.66 -5.02 -0.56
C TRP A 236 -3.32 -6.31 -1.29
N GLU A 237 -4.20 -7.31 -1.25
CA GLU A 237 -4.04 -8.55 -2.02
C GLU A 237 -4.02 -8.27 -3.53
N ASP A 238 -4.98 -7.49 -4.01
CA ASP A 238 -5.03 -7.09 -5.41
C ASP A 238 -3.84 -6.20 -5.80
N TYR A 239 -3.40 -5.31 -4.90
CA TYR A 239 -2.23 -4.46 -5.11
C TYR A 239 -0.94 -5.30 -5.26
N ASP A 240 -0.74 -6.28 -4.39
CA ASP A 240 0.42 -7.17 -4.46
C ASP A 240 0.41 -8.01 -5.74
N ASP A 241 -0.74 -8.54 -6.12
CA ASP A 241 -0.91 -9.28 -7.37
C ASP A 241 -0.57 -8.41 -8.60
N VAL A 242 -1.14 -7.21 -8.67
CA VAL A 242 -0.89 -6.28 -9.79
C VAL A 242 0.58 -5.86 -9.81
N SER A 243 1.16 -5.53 -8.66
CA SER A 243 2.56 -5.10 -8.56
C SER A 243 3.53 -6.21 -8.98
N SER A 244 3.29 -7.45 -8.56
CA SER A 244 4.14 -8.59 -8.90
C SER A 244 4.02 -8.98 -10.38
N LEU A 245 2.81 -8.96 -10.93
CA LEU A 245 2.54 -9.32 -12.33
C LEU A 245 3.00 -8.24 -13.31
N SER A 246 2.93 -6.95 -12.94
CA SER A 246 3.36 -5.84 -13.80
C SER A 246 4.85 -5.88 -14.14
N MET A 247 5.65 -6.60 -13.37
CA MET A 247 7.08 -6.83 -13.64
C MET A 247 7.32 -7.89 -14.73
N ASN A 248 6.29 -8.64 -15.11
CA ASN A 248 6.43 -9.66 -16.16
C ASN A 248 5.84 -9.16 -17.49
N PRO A 249 6.69 -8.81 -18.50
CA PRO A 249 6.23 -8.27 -19.77
C PRO A 249 5.38 -9.25 -20.60
N PHE A 250 5.37 -10.52 -20.24
CA PHE A 250 4.61 -11.55 -20.96
C PHE A 250 3.17 -11.74 -20.45
N PHE A 251 2.85 -11.18 -19.29
CA PHE A 251 1.52 -11.30 -18.70
C PHE A 251 0.91 -9.90 -18.49
N PRO A 252 0.06 -9.44 -19.42
CA PRO A 252 -0.64 -8.17 -19.23
C PRO A 252 -1.56 -8.27 -18.00
N VAL A 253 -1.42 -7.32 -17.09
CA VAL A 253 -2.25 -7.25 -15.89
C VAL A 253 -3.58 -6.61 -16.25
N ASN A 254 -4.65 -7.39 -16.24
CA ASN A 254 -6.02 -6.92 -16.43
C ASN A 254 -6.84 -6.98 -15.12
N LYS A 255 -6.17 -7.16 -13.97
CA LYS A 255 -6.84 -7.24 -12.68
C LYS A 255 -7.21 -5.82 -12.22
N LYS A 256 -8.49 -5.61 -11.91
CA LYS A 256 -8.95 -4.38 -11.26
C LYS A 256 -8.71 -4.53 -9.76
N ILE A 257 -8.02 -3.57 -9.16
CA ILE A 257 -7.83 -3.49 -7.71
C ILE A 257 -9.19 -3.17 -7.07
N ARG A 258 -9.59 -3.99 -6.09
CA ARG A 258 -10.80 -3.73 -5.28
C ARG A 258 -10.61 -2.45 -4.48
N SER A 259 -11.68 -1.71 -4.29
CA SER A 259 -11.67 -0.41 -3.62
C SER A 259 -12.88 -0.32 -2.68
N ASN A 260 -12.71 0.26 -1.51
CA ASN A 260 -13.83 0.63 -0.63
C ASN A 260 -14.27 2.09 -0.81
N VAL A 261 -13.68 2.81 -1.77
CA VAL A 261 -14.10 4.15 -2.18
C VAL A 261 -15.30 4.06 -3.11
N SER A 262 -16.32 4.88 -2.90
CA SER A 262 -17.68 4.74 -3.48
C SER A 262 -17.72 4.68 -5.02
N SER A 263 -16.95 5.48 -5.71
CA SER A 263 -16.89 5.49 -7.19
C SER A 263 -15.47 5.72 -7.73
N GLY A 264 -14.50 5.93 -6.86
CA GLY A 264 -13.11 6.14 -7.21
C GLY A 264 -12.27 4.87 -7.13
N MET A 265 -10.96 5.07 -7.07
CA MET A 265 -9.96 4.05 -6.86
C MET A 265 -9.22 4.31 -5.56
N GLY A 266 -8.64 3.27 -4.98
CA GLY A 266 -7.83 3.36 -3.79
C GLY A 266 -8.47 2.73 -2.56
N CYS A 267 -8.01 3.11 -1.38
CA CYS A 267 -8.42 2.51 -0.13
C CYS A 267 -8.45 3.52 1.00
N TRP A 268 -9.45 3.43 1.86
CA TRP A 268 -9.50 4.04 3.17
C TRP A 268 -9.40 2.92 4.22
N ALA A 269 -8.24 2.81 4.88
CA ALA A 269 -7.92 1.68 5.75
C ALA A 269 -7.89 2.09 7.23
N GLY A 270 -8.42 1.22 8.09
CA GLY A 270 -8.26 1.28 9.53
C GLY A 270 -7.17 0.30 9.98
N TYR A 271 -6.21 0.75 10.79
CA TYR A 271 -5.13 -0.10 11.27
C TYR A 271 -5.05 -0.13 12.79
N GLY A 272 -4.98 -1.35 13.34
CA GLY A 272 -4.49 -1.63 14.68
C GLY A 272 -3.04 -2.08 14.58
N SER A 273 -2.07 -1.19 14.85
CA SER A 273 -0.66 -1.49 14.56
C SER A 273 0.20 -1.59 15.82
N SER A 274 1.10 -2.57 15.81
CA SER A 274 2.21 -2.74 16.76
C SER A 274 3.53 -2.44 16.08
N TYR A 275 4.42 -1.70 16.73
CA TYR A 275 5.66 -1.17 16.16
C TYR A 275 6.89 -1.79 16.80
N TYR A 276 7.91 -2.08 15.99
CA TYR A 276 9.13 -2.74 16.40
C TYR A 276 10.35 -2.10 15.74
N THR A 277 11.49 -2.14 16.46
CA THR A 277 12.79 -1.72 15.92
C THR A 277 13.80 -2.83 16.16
N VAL A 278 14.53 -3.23 15.13
CA VAL A 278 15.54 -4.28 15.14
C VAL A 278 16.84 -3.75 14.54
N SER A 279 17.91 -3.74 15.31
CA SER A 279 19.28 -3.63 14.79
C SER A 279 19.74 -5.03 14.42
N ILE A 280 20.08 -5.24 13.15
CA ILE A 280 20.53 -6.56 12.68
C ILE A 280 21.82 -6.96 13.40
N ALA A 281 22.84 -6.10 13.43
CA ALA A 281 24.13 -6.36 14.10
C ALA A 281 23.98 -6.70 15.58
N ASP A 282 23.17 -5.93 16.34
CA ASP A 282 22.99 -6.18 17.77
C ASP A 282 22.24 -7.49 18.01
N SER A 283 21.29 -7.82 17.17
CA SER A 283 20.53 -9.07 17.27
C SER A 283 21.41 -10.30 17.03
N LEU A 284 22.32 -10.23 16.08
CA LEU A 284 23.31 -11.29 15.80
C LEU A 284 24.30 -11.45 16.97
N ALA A 285 24.83 -10.32 17.50
CA ALA A 285 25.79 -10.34 18.61
C ALA A 285 25.20 -10.92 19.90
N LEU A 286 23.91 -10.69 20.15
CA LEU A 286 23.26 -11.06 21.40
C LEU A 286 22.56 -12.43 21.33
N GLY A 287 22.33 -12.97 20.12
CA GLY A 287 21.59 -14.23 19.92
C GLY A 287 20.18 -14.20 20.54
N ARG A 288 19.57 -13.00 20.60
CA ARG A 288 18.33 -12.78 21.37
C ARG A 288 17.09 -12.86 20.51
N VAL A 289 16.12 -13.56 21.05
CA VAL A 289 14.69 -13.41 20.76
C VAL A 289 14.22 -12.21 21.58
N TRP A 290 13.79 -11.11 20.93
CA TRP A 290 13.25 -9.95 21.63
C TRP A 290 11.79 -10.21 21.98
N PRO A 291 11.36 -9.99 23.24
CA PRO A 291 9.95 -9.78 23.47
C PRO A 291 9.53 -8.52 22.71
N ALA A 292 8.32 -8.54 22.16
CA ALA A 292 7.73 -7.39 21.52
C ALA A 292 7.82 -6.16 22.44
N VAL A 293 8.32 -5.05 21.90
CA VAL A 293 8.35 -3.77 22.63
C VAL A 293 7.27 -2.91 22.01
N ASP A 294 6.25 -2.58 22.84
CA ASP A 294 5.18 -1.61 22.49
C ASP A 294 5.73 -0.22 22.18
#